data_1bff2add85fb04ab19b4fc4108ac5e8a
#
_entry.id   1bff2add85fb04ab19b4fc4108ac5e8a
#
_cell.length_a   1.000
_cell.length_b   1.000
_cell.length_c   1.000
_cell.angle_alpha   90.00
_cell.angle_beta   90.00
_cell.angle_gamma   90.00
#
_symmetry.space_group_name_H-M   'P 1'
#
loop_
_entity.id
_entity.type
_entity.pdbx_description
1 polymer ?
#
loop_
_entity_poly.entity_id
_entity_poly.type
_entity_poly.pdbx_seq_one_letter_code
_entity_poly.pdbx_strand_id
1 'polypeptide(L)'
;FKKFIDSDDHIKRADYLAWERKYWDLKRMLKYLPTDQRALYNARQILMSNSYGVDNAIAKVPQYLKKDPGLEFDRLRWRNRRGRLESSLEILYKNANKTERQMIRPDLWWEQRKSVARTLIYKKRYKTAYKISSEHSLSSGPSFAEAETTGADNKTP
;
A
#
# COMPACT_ATOMS: atom_id res chain seq x y z
N PHE A 1 2.06 -9.52 -33.01
CA PHE A 1 1.46 -9.29 -31.70
C PHE A 1 2.14 -8.14 -30.92
N LYS A 2 3.45 -8.00 -30.97
CA LYS A 2 4.17 -6.88 -30.31
C LYS A 2 3.79 -5.49 -30.82
N LYS A 3 3.17 -5.37 -31.97
CA LYS A 3 2.86 -4.10 -32.64
C LYS A 3 1.59 -3.41 -32.11
N PHE A 4 0.81 -4.09 -31.25
CA PHE A 4 -0.48 -3.59 -30.74
C PHE A 4 -0.50 -3.34 -29.23
N ILE A 5 0.61 -3.55 -28.52
CA ILE A 5 0.71 -3.26 -27.09
C ILE A 5 1.31 -1.88 -26.93
N ASP A 6 0.48 -0.94 -26.49
CA ASP A 6 0.88 0.44 -26.23
C ASP A 6 1.63 0.56 -24.90
N SER A 7 2.38 1.65 -24.73
CA SER A 7 3.05 1.95 -23.47
C SER A 7 2.09 2.06 -22.31
N ASP A 8 0.86 2.51 -22.54
CA ASP A 8 -0.20 2.54 -21.52
C ASP A 8 -0.59 1.15 -21.03
N ASP A 9 -0.61 0.17 -21.91
CA ASP A 9 -0.88 -1.23 -21.55
C ASP A 9 0.23 -1.80 -20.67
N HIS A 10 1.47 -1.46 -20.96
CA HIS A 10 2.62 -1.85 -20.15
C HIS A 10 2.56 -1.21 -18.75
N ILE A 11 2.16 0.06 -18.66
CA ILE A 11 1.99 0.77 -17.38
C ILE A 11 0.87 0.12 -16.55
N LYS A 12 -0.28 -0.15 -17.15
CA LYS A 12 -1.41 -0.83 -16.49
C LYS A 12 -1.00 -2.20 -15.96
N ARG A 13 -0.27 -2.97 -16.77
CA ARG A 13 0.23 -4.28 -16.37
C ARG A 13 1.23 -4.17 -15.22
N ALA A 14 2.15 -3.23 -15.27
CA ALA A 14 3.10 -2.98 -14.20
C ALA A 14 2.40 -2.58 -12.90
N ASP A 15 1.38 -1.73 -12.97
CA ASP A 15 0.58 -1.32 -11.83
C ASP A 15 -0.15 -2.51 -11.18
N TYR A 16 -0.79 -3.34 -11.98
CA TYR A 16 -1.40 -4.59 -11.51
C TYR A 16 -0.38 -5.49 -10.80
N LEU A 17 0.76 -5.73 -11.41
CA LEU A 17 1.81 -6.57 -10.83
C LEU A 17 2.38 -6.00 -9.53
N ALA A 18 2.46 -4.67 -9.43
CA ALA A 18 2.90 -3.99 -8.22
C ALA A 18 1.88 -4.16 -7.08
N TRP A 19 0.59 -3.97 -7.34
CA TRP A 19 -0.47 -4.18 -6.34
C TRP A 19 -0.58 -5.63 -5.90
N GLU A 20 -0.43 -6.59 -6.83
CA GLU A 20 -0.43 -8.03 -6.55
C GLU A 20 0.91 -8.55 -5.99
N ARG A 21 1.90 -7.67 -5.83
CA ARG A 21 3.24 -7.97 -5.29
C ARG A 21 3.98 -9.07 -6.04
N LYS A 22 3.84 -9.09 -7.36
CA LYS A 22 4.56 -9.99 -8.26
C LYS A 22 5.97 -9.46 -8.56
N TYR A 23 6.88 -9.62 -7.60
CA TYR A 23 8.23 -9.04 -7.62
C TYR A 23 9.01 -9.34 -8.91
N TRP A 24 9.11 -10.60 -9.29
CA TRP A 24 9.88 -11.01 -10.45
C TRP A 24 9.23 -10.63 -11.78
N ASP A 25 7.91 -10.71 -11.85
CA ASP A 25 7.17 -10.30 -13.03
C ASP A 25 7.26 -8.80 -13.24
N LEU A 26 7.14 -8.01 -12.19
CA LEU A 26 7.33 -6.57 -12.23
C LEU A 26 8.75 -6.21 -12.66
N LYS A 27 9.77 -6.88 -12.12
CA LYS A 27 11.17 -6.67 -12.52
C LYS A 27 11.38 -6.87 -14.02
N ARG A 28 10.77 -7.91 -14.59
CA ARG A 28 10.82 -8.16 -16.04
C ARG A 28 10.09 -7.11 -16.87
N MET A 29 9.04 -6.50 -16.30
CA MET A 29 8.26 -5.45 -16.97
C MET A 29 8.97 -4.10 -17.05
N LEU A 30 9.89 -3.80 -16.15
CA LEU A 30 10.53 -2.48 -16.05
C LEU A 30 11.16 -2.02 -17.36
N LYS A 31 11.75 -2.92 -18.12
CA LYS A 31 12.41 -2.60 -19.41
C LYS A 31 11.45 -2.08 -20.50
N TYR A 32 10.15 -2.35 -20.37
CA TYR A 32 9.13 -1.93 -21.34
C TYR A 32 8.48 -0.58 -20.98
N LEU A 33 8.79 -0.03 -19.81
CA LEU A 33 8.19 1.18 -19.31
C LEU A 33 8.95 2.44 -19.77
N PRO A 34 8.23 3.57 -20.00
CA PRO A 34 8.86 4.88 -20.15
C PRO A 34 9.72 5.22 -18.92
N THR A 35 10.72 6.05 -19.11
CA THR A 35 11.75 6.37 -18.07
C THR A 35 11.13 6.78 -16.74
N ASP A 36 10.14 7.67 -16.74
CA ASP A 36 9.50 8.17 -15.51
C ASP A 36 8.71 7.07 -14.79
N GLN A 37 7.95 6.29 -15.54
CA GLN A 37 7.20 5.16 -15.00
C GLN A 37 8.12 4.04 -14.54
N ARG A 38 9.22 3.82 -15.25
CA ARG A 38 10.25 2.86 -14.82
C ARG A 38 10.83 3.21 -13.47
N ALA A 39 11.12 4.48 -13.22
CA ALA A 39 11.62 4.94 -11.92
C ALA A 39 10.60 4.69 -10.81
N LEU A 40 9.32 4.97 -11.04
CA LEU A 40 8.23 4.72 -10.10
C LEU A 40 8.11 3.23 -9.76
N TYR A 41 7.99 2.37 -10.77
CA TYR A 41 7.77 0.93 -10.54
C TYR A 41 9.02 0.22 -10.05
N ASN A 42 10.21 0.71 -10.38
CA ASN A 42 11.45 0.24 -9.77
C ASN A 42 11.48 0.53 -8.26
N ALA A 43 11.09 1.73 -7.83
CA ALA A 43 10.97 2.07 -6.42
C ALA A 43 9.96 1.17 -5.71
N ARG A 44 8.79 0.95 -6.31
CA ARG A 44 7.76 0.04 -5.79
C ARG A 44 8.27 -1.40 -5.67
N GLN A 45 9.01 -1.88 -6.68
CA GLN A 45 9.59 -3.21 -6.67
C GLN A 45 10.63 -3.38 -5.54
N ILE A 46 11.51 -2.41 -5.34
CA ILE A 46 12.51 -2.43 -4.28
C ILE A 46 11.85 -2.43 -2.89
N LEU A 47 10.77 -1.67 -2.71
CA LEU A 47 9.98 -1.63 -1.48
C LEU A 47 9.32 -2.97 -1.13
N MET A 48 9.11 -3.87 -2.09
CA MET A 48 8.59 -5.22 -1.84
C MET A 48 9.60 -6.14 -1.17
N SER A 49 10.87 -5.86 -1.32
CA SER A 49 11.98 -6.66 -0.80
C SER A 49 12.62 -6.01 0.44
N ASN A 50 13.52 -6.74 1.06
CA ASN A 50 14.37 -6.20 2.12
C ASN A 50 15.69 -5.61 1.59
N SER A 51 15.74 -5.32 0.30
CA SER A 51 16.92 -4.80 -0.38
C SER A 51 17.32 -3.41 0.13
N TYR A 52 18.59 -3.11 0.00
CA TYR A 52 19.13 -1.77 0.21
C TYR A 52 18.78 -0.84 -0.95
N GLY A 53 18.90 0.47 -0.74
CA GLY A 53 18.75 1.46 -1.81
C GLY A 53 17.33 1.99 -2.01
N VAL A 54 16.43 1.77 -1.05
CA VAL A 54 15.05 2.28 -1.07
C VAL A 54 15.01 3.80 -1.23
N ASP A 55 15.79 4.52 -0.44
CA ASP A 55 15.80 5.99 -0.47
C ASP A 55 16.32 6.52 -1.82
N ASN A 56 17.34 5.89 -2.37
CA ASN A 56 17.88 6.21 -3.70
C ASN A 56 16.84 5.97 -4.81
N ALA A 57 16.13 4.85 -4.74
CA ALA A 57 15.10 4.52 -5.71
C ALA A 57 13.94 5.53 -5.65
N ILE A 58 13.50 5.91 -4.45
CA ILE A 58 12.45 6.91 -4.25
C ILE A 58 12.92 8.31 -4.72
N ALA A 59 14.18 8.66 -4.47
CA ALA A 59 14.74 9.94 -4.92
C ALA A 59 14.71 10.10 -6.44
N LYS A 60 14.87 9.01 -7.20
CA LYS A 60 14.82 8.99 -8.67
C LYS A 60 13.42 9.12 -9.25
N VAL A 61 12.38 8.92 -8.44
CA VAL A 61 10.99 9.07 -8.90
C VAL A 61 10.72 10.55 -9.19
N PRO A 62 10.17 10.90 -10.37
CA PRO A 62 9.81 12.28 -10.69
C PRO A 62 8.85 12.87 -9.67
N GLN A 63 8.96 14.17 -9.41
CA GLN A 63 8.19 14.84 -8.37
C GLN A 63 6.67 14.66 -8.53
N TYR A 64 6.17 14.70 -9.76
CA TYR A 64 4.74 14.53 -10.03
C TYR A 64 4.22 13.11 -9.75
N LEU A 65 5.09 12.10 -9.74
CA LEU A 65 4.76 10.71 -9.42
C LEU A 65 4.99 10.34 -7.94
N LYS A 66 5.63 11.21 -7.16
CA LYS A 66 5.89 10.94 -5.72
C LYS A 66 4.63 10.83 -4.88
N LYS A 67 3.51 11.35 -5.38
CA LYS A 67 2.19 11.25 -4.73
C LYS A 67 1.36 10.07 -5.23
N ASP A 68 1.93 9.18 -6.03
CA ASP A 68 1.25 7.99 -6.52
C ASP A 68 0.73 7.14 -5.35
N PRO A 69 -0.56 6.77 -5.34
CA PRO A 69 -1.15 6.01 -4.24
C PRO A 69 -0.48 4.66 -4.01
N GLY A 70 -0.04 3.99 -5.07
CA GLY A 70 0.68 2.72 -4.96
C GLY A 70 2.05 2.87 -4.31
N LEU A 71 2.78 3.93 -4.66
CA LEU A 71 4.07 4.23 -4.02
C LEU A 71 3.91 4.57 -2.54
N GLU A 72 2.93 5.39 -2.19
CA GLU A 72 2.61 5.72 -0.79
C GLU A 72 2.23 4.48 0.01
N PHE A 73 1.43 3.59 -0.58
CA PHE A 73 1.04 2.32 0.04
C PHE A 73 2.26 1.40 0.26
N ASP A 74 3.11 1.24 -0.74
CA ASP A 74 4.30 0.39 -0.64
C ASP A 74 5.29 0.92 0.41
N ARG A 75 5.40 2.25 0.54
CA ARG A 75 6.18 2.91 1.60
C ARG A 75 5.61 2.64 2.99
N LEU A 76 4.29 2.76 3.15
CA LEU A 76 3.60 2.44 4.40
C LEU A 76 3.87 0.99 4.82
N ARG A 77 3.66 0.06 3.90
CA ARG A 77 3.86 -1.37 4.16
C ARG A 77 5.31 -1.69 4.52
N TRP A 78 6.27 -1.09 3.83
CA TRP A 78 7.69 -1.25 4.12
C TRP A 78 8.06 -0.72 5.51
N ARG A 79 7.58 0.48 5.88
CA ARG A 79 7.79 1.08 7.20
C ARG A 79 7.16 0.25 8.32
N ASN A 80 5.93 -0.19 8.12
CA ASN A 80 5.20 -1.01 9.09
C ASN A 80 5.91 -2.35 9.32
N ARG A 81 6.34 -3.02 8.25
CA ARG A 81 7.11 -4.27 8.34
C ARG A 81 8.42 -4.12 9.11
N ARG A 82 9.04 -2.95 9.06
CA ARG A 82 10.27 -2.63 9.79
C ARG A 82 10.02 -2.08 11.20
N GLY A 83 8.79 -2.06 11.66
CA GLY A 83 8.44 -1.56 12.98
C GLY A 83 8.62 -0.04 13.15
N ARG A 84 8.66 0.72 12.07
CA ARG A 84 8.79 2.19 12.09
C ARG A 84 7.42 2.84 12.30
N LEU A 85 6.92 2.80 13.53
CA LEU A 85 5.56 3.22 13.87
C LEU A 85 5.28 4.69 13.52
N GLU A 86 6.12 5.62 13.97
CA GLU A 86 5.87 7.05 13.78
C GLU A 86 5.87 7.44 12.30
N SER A 87 6.80 6.92 11.51
CA SER A 87 6.82 7.19 10.08
C SER A 87 5.71 6.49 9.30
N SER A 88 5.17 5.39 9.81
CA SER A 88 3.94 4.76 9.28
C SER A 88 2.72 5.63 9.54
N LEU A 89 2.62 6.22 10.74
CA LEU A 89 1.55 7.16 11.10
C LEU A 89 1.54 8.40 10.21
N GLU A 90 2.69 8.96 9.85
CA GLU A 90 2.78 10.09 8.92
C GLU A 90 2.07 9.80 7.60
N ILE A 91 2.29 8.61 7.02
CA ILE A 91 1.64 8.22 5.77
C ILE A 91 0.14 8.04 5.97
N LEU A 92 -0.29 7.43 7.06
CA LEU A 92 -1.70 7.23 7.36
C LEU A 92 -2.43 8.56 7.56
N TYR A 93 -1.86 9.51 8.28
CA TYR A 93 -2.44 10.85 8.46
C TYR A 93 -2.54 11.62 7.15
N LYS A 94 -1.53 11.57 6.32
CA LYS A 94 -1.52 12.21 5.00
C LYS A 94 -2.62 11.66 4.08
N ASN A 95 -3.02 10.43 4.27
CA ASN A 95 -4.03 9.75 3.45
C ASN A 95 -5.38 9.58 4.16
N ALA A 96 -5.61 10.26 5.29
CA ALA A 96 -6.79 10.11 6.12
C ALA A 96 -8.12 10.45 5.44
N ASN A 97 -8.13 11.47 4.59
CA ASN A 97 -9.34 12.01 3.98
C ASN A 97 -9.49 11.66 2.48
N LYS A 98 -8.77 10.66 2.01
CA LYS A 98 -8.86 10.22 0.62
C LYS A 98 -10.07 9.31 0.41
N THR A 99 -10.71 9.45 -0.75
CA THR A 99 -11.80 8.56 -1.17
C THR A 99 -11.28 7.18 -1.57
N GLU A 100 -12.15 6.18 -1.62
CA GLU A 100 -11.81 4.84 -2.12
C GLU A 100 -11.14 4.88 -3.49
N ARG A 101 -11.67 5.71 -4.39
CA ARG A 101 -11.12 5.88 -5.73
C ARG A 101 -9.68 6.41 -5.72
N GLN A 102 -9.38 7.35 -4.82
CA GLN A 102 -8.03 7.90 -4.66
C GLN A 102 -7.06 6.91 -4.04
N MET A 103 -7.56 6.00 -3.23
CA MET A 103 -6.76 4.95 -2.58
C MET A 103 -6.46 3.77 -3.52
N ILE A 104 -7.24 3.59 -4.57
CA ILE A 104 -7.19 2.50 -5.56
C ILE A 104 -7.49 1.13 -4.96
N ARG A 105 -6.81 0.74 -3.90
CA ARG A 105 -7.02 -0.51 -3.15
C ARG A 105 -7.26 -0.20 -1.67
N PRO A 106 -8.42 0.36 -1.32
CA PRO A 106 -8.76 0.73 0.07
C PRO A 106 -8.77 -0.49 1.01
N ASP A 107 -9.08 -1.68 0.50
CA ASP A 107 -8.99 -2.95 1.21
C ASP A 107 -7.58 -3.21 1.77
N LEU A 108 -6.56 -3.02 0.94
CA LEU A 108 -5.16 -3.21 1.35
C LEU A 108 -4.70 -2.12 2.34
N TRP A 109 -5.14 -0.88 2.15
CA TRP A 109 -4.89 0.20 3.10
C TRP A 109 -5.51 -0.11 4.46
N TRP A 110 -6.71 -0.66 4.49
CA TRP A 110 -7.38 -1.07 5.72
C TRP A 110 -6.57 -2.13 6.47
N GLU A 111 -6.03 -3.13 5.78
CA GLU A 111 -5.17 -4.14 6.41
C GLU A 111 -3.94 -3.52 7.09
N GLN A 112 -3.33 -2.51 6.48
CA GLN A 112 -2.22 -1.79 7.09
C GLN A 112 -2.67 -0.96 8.31
N ARG A 113 -3.82 -0.28 8.22
CA ARG A 113 -4.40 0.45 9.36
C ARG A 113 -4.67 -0.46 10.55
N LYS A 114 -5.27 -1.63 10.31
CA LYS A 114 -5.49 -2.64 11.36
C LYS A 114 -4.19 -3.07 12.02
N SER A 115 -3.17 -3.36 11.24
CA SER A 115 -1.86 -3.77 11.75
C SER A 115 -1.22 -2.70 12.63
N VAL A 116 -1.21 -1.45 12.18
CA VAL A 116 -0.67 -0.32 12.95
C VAL A 116 -1.52 -0.06 14.20
N ALA A 117 -2.85 -0.16 14.11
CA ALA A 117 -3.74 0.01 15.26
C ALA A 117 -3.48 -1.03 16.36
N ARG A 118 -3.26 -2.29 15.99
CA ARG A 118 -2.89 -3.34 16.96
C ARG A 118 -1.59 -3.00 17.70
N THR A 119 -0.58 -2.52 16.98
CA THR A 119 0.68 -2.07 17.58
C THR A 119 0.46 -0.92 18.55
N LEU A 120 -0.39 0.06 18.19
CA LEU A 120 -0.73 1.19 19.05
C LEU A 120 -1.49 0.75 20.30
N ILE A 121 -2.42 -0.17 20.18
CA ILE A 121 -3.17 -0.76 21.31
C ILE A 121 -2.20 -1.47 22.24
N TYR A 122 -1.29 -2.25 21.72
CA TYR A 122 -0.25 -2.90 22.52
C TYR A 122 0.60 -1.88 23.30
N LYS A 123 0.91 -0.74 22.68
CA LYS A 123 1.63 0.38 23.29
C LYS A 123 0.74 1.30 24.13
N LYS A 124 -0.53 0.95 24.35
CA LYS A 124 -1.53 1.73 25.11
C LYS A 124 -1.81 3.13 24.52
N ARG A 125 -1.57 3.32 23.24
CA ARG A 125 -1.88 4.57 22.49
C ARG A 125 -3.27 4.49 21.86
N TYR A 126 -4.29 4.37 22.67
CA TYR A 126 -5.67 4.08 22.25
C TYR A 126 -6.31 5.19 21.41
N LYS A 127 -6.07 6.45 21.73
CA LYS A 127 -6.61 7.58 20.95
C LYS A 127 -6.10 7.59 19.52
N THR A 128 -4.81 7.35 19.34
CA THR A 128 -4.19 7.27 18.01
C THR A 128 -4.70 6.05 17.26
N ALA A 129 -4.84 4.90 17.91
CA ALA A 129 -5.39 3.69 17.33
C ALA A 129 -6.83 3.92 16.82
N TYR A 130 -7.67 4.53 17.63
CA TYR A 130 -9.04 4.89 17.21
C TYR A 130 -9.05 5.84 16.02
N LYS A 131 -8.25 6.90 16.06
CA LYS A 131 -8.15 7.88 14.99
C LYS A 131 -7.82 7.24 13.65
N ILE A 132 -6.75 6.46 13.56
CA ILE A 132 -6.35 5.83 12.28
C ILE A 132 -7.33 4.76 11.82
N SER A 133 -8.03 4.10 12.72
CA SER A 133 -9.05 3.10 12.38
C SER A 133 -10.34 3.74 11.87
N SER A 134 -10.75 4.90 12.41
CA SER A 134 -11.94 5.63 11.97
C SER A 134 -11.78 6.30 10.60
N GLU A 135 -10.56 6.58 10.18
CA GLU A 135 -10.22 7.25 8.92
C GLU A 135 -9.99 6.26 7.75
N HIS A 136 -10.73 5.15 7.72
CA HIS A 136 -10.47 4.04 6.80
C HIS A 136 -10.89 4.27 5.34
N SER A 137 -11.69 5.28 5.06
CA SER A 137 -12.16 5.63 3.70
C SER A 137 -12.99 4.55 2.98
N LEU A 138 -13.44 3.51 3.69
CA LEU A 138 -14.31 2.49 3.13
C LEU A 138 -15.78 2.94 3.21
N SER A 139 -16.50 2.95 2.08
CA SER A 139 -17.91 3.31 2.04
C SER A 139 -18.81 2.20 2.63
N SER A 140 -18.35 0.96 2.56
CA SER A 140 -18.99 -0.22 3.14
C SER A 140 -17.98 -0.99 3.98
N GLY A 141 -17.49 -0.36 5.05
CA GLY A 141 -16.65 -1.09 6.01
C GLY A 141 -17.44 -2.22 6.66
N PRO A 142 -16.83 -3.38 6.94
CA PRO A 142 -17.47 -4.35 7.81
C PRO A 142 -17.81 -3.62 9.11
N SER A 143 -19.07 -3.59 9.47
CA SER A 143 -19.48 -3.09 10.77
C SER A 143 -18.75 -3.92 11.83
N PHE A 144 -18.35 -3.31 12.93
CA PHE A 144 -17.76 -4.07 14.03
C PHE A 144 -18.62 -5.26 14.46
N ALA A 145 -19.94 -5.21 14.21
CA ALA A 145 -20.87 -6.31 14.43
C ALA A 145 -20.62 -7.52 13.52
N GLU A 146 -20.15 -7.35 12.28
CA GLU A 146 -19.84 -8.48 11.39
C GLU A 146 -18.50 -9.15 11.76
N ALA A 147 -17.57 -8.41 12.35
CA ALA A 147 -16.31 -8.97 12.84
C ALA A 147 -16.50 -9.86 14.09
N GLU A 148 -17.53 -9.61 14.90
CA GLU A 148 -17.87 -10.44 16.06
C GLU A 148 -18.58 -11.73 15.67
N THR A 149 -19.41 -11.73 14.62
CA THR A 149 -20.16 -12.91 14.19
C THR A 149 -19.29 -13.97 13.50
N THR A 150 -18.23 -13.58 12.80
CA THR A 150 -17.28 -14.54 12.21
C THR A 150 -16.35 -15.21 13.23
N GLY A 151 -16.23 -14.65 14.41
CA GLY A 151 -15.45 -15.25 15.51
C GLY A 151 -16.19 -16.27 16.39
N ALA A 152 -17.53 -16.30 16.28
CA ALA A 152 -18.37 -17.13 17.17
C ALA A 152 -18.68 -18.54 16.62
N ASP A 153 -18.53 -18.78 15.31
CA ASP A 153 -18.94 -20.03 14.67
C ASP A 153 -17.88 -21.15 14.67
N ASN A 154 -16.73 -20.94 15.32
CA ASN A 154 -15.69 -21.97 15.43
C ASN A 154 -15.65 -22.69 16.79
N LYS A 155 -16.77 -22.75 17.51
CA LYS A 155 -16.89 -23.59 18.71
C LYS A 155 -18.18 -24.42 18.64
N THR A 156 -18.11 -25.52 17.98
CA THR A 156 -18.99 -26.65 18.27
C THR A 156 -18.26 -27.96 18.05
N PRO A 157 -18.57 -28.98 18.87
CA PRO A 157 -17.73 -30.11 19.29
C PRO A 157 -17.48 -31.13 18.23
#